data_cdabc01eefa4af81186f385332c6edc3
#
_entry.id   cdabc01eefa4af81186f385332c6edc3
#
_cell.length_a   1.000
_cell.length_b   1.000
_cell.length_c   1.000
_cell.angle_alpha   90.00
_cell.angle_beta   90.00
_cell.angle_gamma   90.00
#
_symmetry.space_group_name_H-M   'P 1'
#
loop_
_entity.id
_entity.type
_entity.pdbx_description
1 polymer ?
#
loop_
_entity_poly.entity_id
_entity_poly.type
_entity_poly.pdbx_seq_one_letter_code
_entity_poly.pdbx_strand_id
1 'polypeptide(L)'
;MKYTYSLIIVLLSIATFSQSADILLNGTVSAENNQIKNVLNPTDSGDAVNLGYLNETLDTYQNQIDDLQSQLNNLQLQLQQVVDQDGNSYSYLFYGNQAWTVENAQMITYRDGTPIPQLTDQVEWANTITGAWCYFDNDPSNGILYNWYAVAGIHDNDPETPNKELAPEGWHVASFSEWEELQSFLIDAGYNFDETTEGNKIAKAMASTTGWEEGGSSSSEGGELEIGDPGYDQITNNSSSFNAYPTGGRRFNNSNFFNQGIESGYWSSTESTEQEGRAWQFHFYIDGIYTSMNEWYKNMGWSVRFVKD
;
A
#
# COMPACT_ATOMS: atom_id res chain seq x y z
N MET A 1 24.40 23.35 83.66
CA MET A 1 23.37 22.55 83.02
C MET A 1 22.19 23.36 82.48
N LYS A 2 22.27 24.69 82.37
CA LYS A 2 21.19 25.56 81.85
C LYS A 2 21.44 26.10 80.45
N TYR A 3 22.64 25.91 79.87
CA TYR A 3 22.96 26.44 78.52
C TYR A 3 22.84 25.44 77.43
N THR A 4 22.74 24.12 77.69
CA THR A 4 22.61 23.07 76.68
C THR A 4 21.20 22.94 76.10
N TYR A 5 20.16 23.31 76.83
CA TYR A 5 18.77 23.24 76.36
C TYR A 5 18.42 24.39 75.43
N SER A 6 19.01 25.56 75.55
CA SER A 6 18.75 26.69 74.65
C SER A 6 19.37 26.50 73.28
N LEU A 7 20.49 25.77 73.17
CA LEU A 7 21.14 25.52 71.88
C LEU A 7 20.36 24.45 71.03
N ILE A 8 19.80 23.47 71.78
CA ILE A 8 18.98 22.42 71.10
C ILE A 8 17.64 22.98 70.58
N ILE A 9 17.03 23.91 71.31
CA ILE A 9 15.77 24.56 70.86
C ILE A 9 16.00 25.47 69.66
N VAL A 10 17.14 26.17 69.59
CA VAL A 10 17.49 26.99 68.41
C VAL A 10 17.78 26.14 67.16
N LEU A 11 18.43 24.97 67.31
CA LEU A 11 18.69 24.04 66.24
C LEU A 11 17.41 23.35 65.75
N LEU A 12 16.46 23.01 66.64
CA LEU A 12 15.17 22.46 66.25
C LEU A 12 14.27 23.50 65.54
N SER A 13 14.33 24.77 65.95
CA SER A 13 13.58 25.83 65.29
C SER A 13 14.11 26.17 63.88
N ILE A 14 15.43 26.00 63.68
CA ILE A 14 15.99 26.16 62.31
C ILE A 14 15.61 24.99 61.38
N ALA A 15 15.52 23.77 61.90
CA ALA A 15 15.12 22.60 61.13
C ALA A 15 13.63 22.64 60.74
N THR A 16 12.76 23.29 61.47
CA THR A 16 11.35 23.42 61.17
C THR A 16 11.04 24.57 60.21
N PHE A 17 11.91 25.54 60.04
CA PHE A 17 11.76 26.64 59.10
C PHE A 17 12.27 26.31 57.68
N SER A 18 12.97 25.18 57.48
CA SER A 18 13.53 24.82 56.18
C SER A 18 12.55 24.08 55.25
N GLN A 19 11.32 23.86 55.70
CA GLN A 19 10.34 23.07 54.88
C GLN A 19 9.34 23.90 54.08
N SER A 20 9.40 25.24 54.12
CA SER A 20 8.44 26.06 53.34
C SER A 20 8.99 27.39 52.83
N ALA A 21 10.31 27.56 52.77
CA ALA A 21 10.89 28.74 52.15
C ALA A 21 11.63 28.34 50.89
N ASP A 22 11.28 28.96 49.78
CA ASP A 22 12.04 28.88 48.53
C ASP A 22 13.50 29.26 48.80
N ILE A 23 14.44 28.38 48.47
CA ILE A 23 15.86 28.70 48.54
C ILE A 23 16.20 29.59 47.35
N LEU A 24 16.25 30.89 47.58
CA LEU A 24 16.68 31.82 46.56
C LEU A 24 18.22 31.74 46.40
N LEU A 25 18.66 31.06 45.34
CA LEU A 25 20.07 30.95 45.01
C LEU A 25 20.44 32.12 44.09
N ASN A 26 21.22 33.08 44.64
CA ASN A 26 21.73 34.20 43.85
C ASN A 26 23.09 33.80 43.26
N GLY A 27 23.06 33.27 42.03
CA GLY A 27 24.25 32.84 41.31
C GLY A 27 24.12 31.46 40.64
N THR A 28 25.21 30.98 40.05
CA THR A 28 25.27 29.70 39.35
C THR A 28 25.30 28.53 40.36
N VAL A 29 24.39 27.58 40.27
CA VAL A 29 24.43 26.33 41.01
C VAL A 29 25.28 25.34 40.22
N SER A 30 26.44 24.95 40.78
CA SER A 30 27.25 23.87 40.19
C SER A 30 27.03 22.59 41.01
N ALA A 31 26.59 21.54 40.33
CA ALA A 31 26.39 20.22 40.92
C ALA A 31 27.66 19.36 40.89
N GLU A 32 28.80 19.82 40.35
CA GLU A 32 30.11 19.16 40.30
C GLU A 32 30.06 17.65 40.02
N ASN A 33 29.40 17.25 38.95
CA ASN A 33 29.11 15.85 38.55
C ASN A 33 28.09 15.10 39.44
N ASN A 34 27.38 15.78 40.33
CA ASN A 34 26.27 15.19 41.08
C ASN A 34 24.92 15.50 40.41
N GLN A 35 23.98 14.56 40.53
CA GLN A 35 22.62 14.77 40.05
C GLN A 35 21.79 15.58 41.05
N ILE A 36 21.06 16.58 40.60
CA ILE A 36 19.97 17.20 41.36
C ILE A 36 18.77 16.27 41.28
N LYS A 37 18.36 15.69 42.42
CA LYS A 37 17.23 14.74 42.49
C LYS A 37 15.97 15.44 42.99
N ASN A 38 14.80 14.83 42.73
CA ASN A 38 13.49 15.31 43.18
C ASN A 38 13.09 16.69 42.63
N VAL A 39 13.55 17.02 41.41
CA VAL A 39 13.05 18.19 40.68
C VAL A 39 11.61 17.92 40.25
N LEU A 40 10.67 18.74 40.74
CA LEU A 40 9.25 18.67 40.32
C LEU A 40 9.10 19.08 38.86
N ASN A 41 7.94 18.78 38.28
CA ASN A 41 7.59 19.31 36.98
C ASN A 41 7.54 20.84 36.98
N PRO A 42 8.03 21.53 35.96
CA PRO A 42 8.02 22.98 35.89
C PRO A 42 6.58 23.51 35.88
N THR A 43 6.36 24.60 36.60
CA THR A 43 5.08 25.35 36.64
C THR A 43 5.20 26.73 35.99
N ASP A 44 6.42 27.25 35.92
CA ASP A 44 6.75 28.55 35.34
C ASP A 44 7.87 28.42 34.29
N SER A 45 7.94 29.40 33.39
CA SER A 45 8.91 29.39 32.27
C SER A 45 10.39 29.48 32.73
N GLY A 46 10.63 29.84 33.97
CA GLY A 46 11.97 29.92 34.57
C GLY A 46 12.38 28.68 35.36
N ASP A 47 11.49 27.69 35.51
CA ASP A 47 11.75 26.51 36.31
C ASP A 47 12.73 25.54 35.62
N ALA A 48 13.46 24.79 36.46
CA ALA A 48 14.30 23.70 35.97
C ALA A 48 13.43 22.54 35.42
N VAL A 49 13.79 22.04 34.25
CA VAL A 49 13.10 20.91 33.63
C VAL A 49 13.74 19.61 34.08
N ASN A 50 12.95 18.68 34.63
CA ASN A 50 13.44 17.34 34.91
C ASN A 50 13.31 16.44 33.65
N LEU A 51 14.13 15.38 33.60
CA LEU A 51 14.19 14.48 32.44
C LEU A 51 12.85 13.75 32.16
N GLY A 52 12.11 13.41 33.23
CA GLY A 52 10.78 12.77 33.07
C GLY A 52 9.79 13.68 32.35
N TYR A 53 9.65 14.92 32.82
CA TYR A 53 8.78 15.91 32.17
C TYR A 53 9.19 16.19 30.70
N LEU A 54 10.52 16.28 30.45
CA LEU A 54 11.03 16.48 29.10
C LEU A 54 10.65 15.31 28.18
N ASN A 55 10.86 14.07 28.66
CA ASN A 55 10.51 12.87 27.87
C ASN A 55 9.00 12.79 27.61
N GLU A 56 8.14 12.98 28.62
CA GLU A 56 6.68 13.00 28.45
C GLU A 56 6.23 14.07 27.45
N THR A 57 6.89 15.22 27.47
CA THR A 57 6.60 16.30 26.54
C THR A 57 7.04 15.95 25.11
N LEU A 58 8.24 15.34 24.95
CA LEU A 58 8.74 14.87 23.66
C LEU A 58 7.86 13.77 23.09
N ASP A 59 7.45 12.79 23.90
CA ASP A 59 6.53 11.72 23.48
C ASP A 59 5.17 12.30 23.03
N THR A 60 4.68 13.31 23.73
CA THR A 60 3.45 14.01 23.35
C THR A 60 3.58 14.70 22.00
N TYR A 61 4.68 15.40 21.75
CA TYR A 61 4.92 16.04 20.46
C TYR A 61 5.15 15.03 19.35
N GLN A 62 5.85 13.91 19.62
CA GLN A 62 6.03 12.84 18.64
C GLN A 62 4.68 12.26 18.22
N ASN A 63 3.80 11.94 19.15
CA ASN A 63 2.46 11.45 18.84
C ASN A 63 1.64 12.46 18.03
N GLN A 64 1.77 13.77 18.30
CA GLN A 64 1.12 14.81 17.50
C GLN A 64 1.67 14.89 16.07
N ILE A 65 2.98 14.74 15.91
CA ILE A 65 3.65 14.72 14.60
C ILE A 65 3.14 13.52 13.79
N ASP A 66 3.08 12.33 14.40
CA ASP A 66 2.62 11.10 13.76
C ASP A 66 1.15 11.21 13.33
N ASP A 67 0.29 11.81 14.16
CA ASP A 67 -1.12 12.08 13.84
C ASP A 67 -1.25 13.07 12.68
N LEU A 68 -0.50 14.17 12.71
CA LEU A 68 -0.49 15.16 11.63
C LEU A 68 0.04 14.59 10.31
N GLN A 69 1.05 13.73 10.35
CA GLN A 69 1.54 13.02 9.16
C GLN A 69 0.47 12.09 8.59
N SER A 70 -0.25 11.36 9.45
CA SER A 70 -1.36 10.52 9.04
C SER A 70 -2.49 11.32 8.39
N GLN A 71 -2.87 12.46 8.98
CA GLN A 71 -3.88 13.36 8.41
C GLN A 71 -3.43 13.94 7.07
N LEU A 72 -2.16 14.33 6.93
CA LEU A 72 -1.58 14.84 5.70
C LEU A 72 -1.61 13.79 4.59
N ASN A 73 -1.23 12.55 4.90
CA ASN A 73 -1.27 11.43 3.95
C ASN A 73 -2.70 11.16 3.48
N ASN A 74 -3.66 11.14 4.41
CA ASN A 74 -5.08 10.96 4.07
C ASN A 74 -5.60 12.09 3.17
N LEU A 75 -5.24 13.33 3.45
CA LEU A 75 -5.63 14.48 2.62
C LEU A 75 -4.98 14.42 1.23
N GLN A 76 -3.72 14.01 1.15
CA GLN A 76 -3.02 13.81 -0.13
C GLN A 76 -3.69 12.72 -0.97
N LEU A 77 -4.08 11.59 -0.35
CA LEU A 77 -4.83 10.52 -1.02
C LEU A 77 -6.21 11.00 -1.51
N GLN A 78 -6.91 11.85 -0.76
CA GLN A 78 -8.18 12.44 -1.18
C GLN A 78 -8.04 13.41 -2.36
N LEU A 79 -6.89 14.08 -2.50
CA LEU A 79 -6.61 15.01 -3.60
C LEU A 79 -6.07 14.32 -4.85
N GLN A 80 -5.56 13.07 -4.71
CA GLN A 80 -5.00 12.27 -5.79
C GLN A 80 -6.00 11.19 -6.20
N GLN A 81 -7.06 11.60 -6.87
CA GLN A 81 -8.09 10.71 -7.38
C GLN A 81 -8.38 10.98 -8.85
N VAL A 82 -8.71 9.94 -9.58
CA VAL A 82 -9.31 9.99 -10.90
C VAL A 82 -10.67 9.30 -10.86
N VAL A 83 -11.62 9.84 -11.59
CA VAL A 83 -12.97 9.27 -11.71
C VAL A 83 -13.17 8.82 -13.15
N ASP A 84 -13.65 7.59 -13.34
CA ASP A 84 -13.98 7.08 -14.66
C ASP A 84 -15.37 7.53 -15.14
N GLN A 85 -15.72 7.15 -16.37
CA GLN A 85 -16.99 7.50 -17.01
C GLN A 85 -18.22 6.84 -16.35
N ASP A 86 -18.04 5.79 -15.58
CA ASP A 86 -19.12 5.10 -14.84
C ASP A 86 -19.26 5.66 -13.39
N GLY A 87 -18.38 6.60 -13.00
CA GLY A 87 -18.40 7.26 -11.68
C GLY A 87 -17.58 6.54 -10.60
N ASN A 88 -16.79 5.53 -10.94
CA ASN A 88 -15.88 4.90 -9.99
C ASN A 88 -14.69 5.82 -9.74
N SER A 89 -14.25 5.92 -8.48
CA SER A 89 -13.12 6.74 -8.06
C SER A 89 -11.92 5.86 -7.73
N TYR A 90 -10.75 6.24 -8.25
CA TYR A 90 -9.48 5.55 -8.02
C TYR A 90 -8.49 6.52 -7.41
N SER A 91 -7.91 6.14 -6.28
CA SER A 91 -6.74 6.84 -5.71
C SER A 91 -5.52 6.54 -6.58
N TYR A 92 -4.56 7.45 -6.66
CA TYR A 92 -3.31 7.17 -7.34
C TYR A 92 -2.09 7.64 -6.56
N LEU A 93 -0.98 6.98 -6.78
CA LEU A 93 0.31 7.27 -6.17
C LEU A 93 1.39 7.43 -7.24
N PHE A 94 2.45 8.15 -6.90
CA PHE A 94 3.60 8.31 -7.76
C PHE A 94 4.70 7.31 -7.42
N TYR A 95 5.17 6.60 -8.43
CA TYR A 95 6.35 5.73 -8.40
C TYR A 95 7.35 6.29 -9.42
N GLY A 96 8.34 7.02 -8.92
CA GLY A 96 9.23 7.82 -9.78
C GLY A 96 8.45 8.89 -10.56
N ASN A 97 8.46 8.77 -11.87
CA ASN A 97 7.77 9.71 -12.77
C ASN A 97 6.36 9.23 -13.18
N GLN A 98 5.98 8.00 -12.82
CA GLN A 98 4.70 7.41 -13.17
C GLN A 98 3.67 7.59 -12.04
N ALA A 99 2.45 7.97 -12.37
CA ALA A 99 1.32 7.92 -11.43
C ALA A 99 0.44 6.70 -11.76
N TRP A 100 0.20 5.83 -10.78
CA TRP A 100 -0.54 4.59 -10.90
C TRP A 100 -1.78 4.57 -10.01
N THR A 101 -2.89 4.05 -10.51
CA THR A 101 -4.08 3.78 -9.67
C THR A 101 -3.77 2.72 -8.62
N VAL A 102 -4.33 2.89 -7.41
CA VAL A 102 -4.18 1.95 -6.28
C VAL A 102 -5.26 0.85 -6.32
N GLU A 103 -6.44 1.19 -6.83
CA GLU A 103 -7.54 0.26 -7.01
C GLU A 103 -7.54 -0.35 -8.42
N ASN A 104 -8.07 -1.56 -8.55
CA ASN A 104 -8.29 -2.21 -9.83
C ASN A 104 -9.45 -1.56 -10.58
N ALA A 105 -9.38 -1.54 -11.90
CA ALA A 105 -10.43 -1.04 -12.78
C ALA A 105 -11.80 -1.68 -12.46
N GLN A 106 -12.86 -0.86 -12.48
CA GLN A 106 -14.23 -1.28 -12.19
C GLN A 106 -15.25 -0.81 -13.25
N MET A 107 -14.78 -0.18 -14.33
CA MET A 107 -15.69 0.31 -15.37
C MET A 107 -16.33 -0.79 -16.16
N ILE A 108 -17.55 -0.56 -16.61
CA ILE A 108 -18.34 -1.45 -17.45
C ILE A 108 -18.65 -0.81 -18.81
N THR A 109 -18.13 0.40 -19.03
CA THR A 109 -18.19 1.10 -20.33
C THR A 109 -16.79 1.53 -20.76
N TYR A 110 -16.59 1.74 -22.05
CA TYR A 110 -15.45 2.46 -22.57
C TYR A 110 -15.58 3.97 -22.27
N ARG A 111 -14.48 4.72 -22.41
CA ARG A 111 -14.42 6.17 -22.11
C ARG A 111 -15.53 6.98 -22.80
N ASP A 112 -15.95 6.58 -23.98
CA ASP A 112 -17.02 7.24 -24.75
C ASP A 112 -18.45 6.83 -24.33
N GLY A 113 -18.60 6.00 -23.29
CA GLY A 113 -19.86 5.49 -22.78
C GLY A 113 -20.38 4.25 -23.52
N THR A 114 -19.64 3.69 -24.49
CA THR A 114 -20.03 2.43 -25.14
C THR A 114 -19.96 1.28 -24.12
N PRO A 115 -21.05 0.49 -23.93
CA PRO A 115 -21.04 -0.62 -22.99
C PRO A 115 -20.03 -1.71 -23.38
N ILE A 116 -19.34 -2.26 -22.38
CA ILE A 116 -18.56 -3.48 -22.51
C ILE A 116 -19.46 -4.64 -22.08
N PRO A 117 -19.66 -5.68 -22.93
CA PRO A 117 -20.50 -6.82 -22.58
C PRO A 117 -20.03 -7.54 -21.31
N GLN A 118 -20.96 -7.81 -20.39
CA GLN A 118 -20.72 -8.73 -19.29
C GLN A 118 -20.99 -10.16 -19.78
N LEU A 119 -19.97 -11.02 -19.79
CA LEU A 119 -20.11 -12.41 -20.22
C LEU A 119 -19.93 -13.35 -19.04
N THR A 120 -21.02 -13.97 -18.61
CA THR A 120 -21.03 -14.97 -17.53
C THR A 120 -20.97 -16.40 -18.05
N ASP A 121 -21.49 -16.64 -19.26
CA ASP A 121 -21.45 -17.95 -19.91
C ASP A 121 -20.02 -18.36 -20.28
N GLN A 122 -19.69 -19.63 -20.06
CA GLN A 122 -18.34 -20.15 -20.29
C GLN A 122 -17.99 -20.25 -21.78
N VAL A 123 -18.97 -20.61 -22.62
CA VAL A 123 -18.75 -20.79 -24.06
C VAL A 123 -18.64 -19.43 -24.73
N GLU A 124 -19.49 -18.48 -24.35
CA GLU A 124 -19.42 -17.10 -24.86
C GLU A 124 -18.08 -16.45 -24.52
N TRP A 125 -17.64 -16.57 -23.26
CA TRP A 125 -16.34 -16.04 -22.84
C TRP A 125 -15.17 -16.64 -23.61
N ALA A 126 -15.13 -17.98 -23.74
CA ALA A 126 -14.03 -18.68 -24.42
C ALA A 126 -13.90 -18.33 -25.91
N ASN A 127 -15.02 -17.98 -26.56
CA ASN A 127 -15.06 -17.75 -27.99
C ASN A 127 -15.14 -16.27 -28.39
N THR A 128 -15.28 -15.34 -27.45
CA THR A 128 -15.34 -13.93 -27.81
C THR A 128 -13.99 -13.43 -28.32
N ILE A 129 -14.04 -12.58 -29.34
CA ILE A 129 -12.89 -11.85 -29.90
C ILE A 129 -13.08 -10.34 -29.77
N THR A 130 -14.05 -9.93 -28.96
CA THR A 130 -14.32 -8.54 -28.60
C THR A 130 -14.23 -8.33 -27.10
N GLY A 131 -14.16 -7.08 -26.66
CA GLY A 131 -14.06 -6.72 -25.26
C GLY A 131 -15.22 -7.28 -24.43
N ALA A 132 -14.87 -7.88 -23.31
CA ALA A 132 -15.80 -8.41 -22.32
C ALA A 132 -15.23 -8.30 -20.91
N TRP A 133 -16.14 -8.30 -19.94
CA TRP A 133 -15.82 -8.35 -18.53
C TRP A 133 -16.73 -9.33 -17.77
N CYS A 134 -16.29 -9.75 -16.58
CA CYS A 134 -17.11 -10.47 -15.61
C CYS A 134 -16.60 -10.18 -14.19
N TYR A 135 -17.41 -10.45 -13.18
CA TYR A 135 -16.90 -10.59 -11.83
C TYR A 135 -16.19 -11.94 -11.66
N PHE A 136 -15.19 -12.01 -10.75
CA PHE A 136 -14.65 -13.31 -10.39
C PHE A 136 -15.78 -14.17 -9.79
N ASP A 137 -15.86 -15.43 -10.23
CA ASP A 137 -16.94 -16.39 -9.90
C ASP A 137 -18.37 -15.87 -10.21
N ASN A 138 -18.50 -14.87 -11.08
CA ASN A 138 -19.74 -14.16 -11.40
C ASN A 138 -20.43 -13.53 -10.18
N ASP A 139 -19.69 -13.29 -9.08
CA ASP A 139 -20.18 -12.68 -7.87
C ASP A 139 -19.82 -11.18 -7.82
N PRO A 140 -20.81 -10.26 -7.77
CA PRO A 140 -20.58 -8.82 -7.71
C PRO A 140 -19.76 -8.35 -6.48
N SER A 141 -19.62 -9.17 -5.44
CA SER A 141 -18.76 -8.87 -4.29
C SER A 141 -17.27 -9.05 -4.58
N ASN A 142 -16.94 -9.72 -5.68
CA ASN A 142 -15.57 -9.94 -6.12
C ASN A 142 -15.12 -8.89 -7.16
N GLY A 143 -13.81 -8.84 -7.41
CA GLY A 143 -13.25 -7.92 -8.39
C GLY A 143 -13.65 -8.21 -9.84
N ILE A 144 -13.60 -7.18 -10.68
CA ILE A 144 -13.84 -7.30 -12.12
C ILE A 144 -12.60 -7.86 -12.83
N LEU A 145 -12.84 -8.77 -13.74
CA LEU A 145 -11.89 -9.34 -14.69
C LEU A 145 -12.27 -8.92 -16.12
N TYR A 146 -11.29 -8.47 -16.88
CA TYR A 146 -11.44 -8.11 -18.29
C TYR A 146 -10.69 -9.10 -19.16
N ASN A 147 -11.20 -9.40 -20.36
CA ASN A 147 -10.38 -10.00 -21.39
C ASN A 147 -9.47 -8.93 -22.03
N TRP A 148 -8.42 -9.34 -22.73
CA TRP A 148 -7.50 -8.37 -23.34
C TRP A 148 -8.15 -7.56 -24.48
N TYR A 149 -9.17 -8.07 -25.12
CA TYR A 149 -9.91 -7.33 -26.16
C TYR A 149 -10.57 -6.07 -25.57
N ALA A 150 -11.04 -6.11 -24.31
CA ALA A 150 -11.53 -4.93 -23.61
C ALA A 150 -10.39 -3.93 -23.34
N VAL A 151 -9.21 -4.41 -22.96
CA VAL A 151 -8.01 -3.59 -22.75
C VAL A 151 -7.59 -2.88 -24.04
N ALA A 152 -7.62 -3.59 -25.16
CA ALA A 152 -7.29 -3.05 -26.50
C ALA A 152 -8.41 -2.22 -27.13
N GLY A 153 -9.59 -2.15 -26.47
CA GLY A 153 -10.73 -1.39 -26.99
C GLY A 153 -11.44 -1.98 -28.18
N ILE A 154 -11.23 -3.28 -28.47
CA ILE A 154 -11.86 -3.99 -29.58
C ILE A 154 -13.32 -4.30 -29.22
N HIS A 155 -14.25 -3.47 -29.65
CA HIS A 155 -15.63 -3.51 -29.19
C HIS A 155 -16.61 -4.16 -30.17
N ASP A 156 -16.17 -4.41 -31.41
CA ASP A 156 -16.93 -5.12 -32.46
C ASP A 156 -15.99 -5.97 -33.33
N ASN A 157 -16.55 -6.65 -34.31
CA ASN A 157 -15.82 -7.55 -35.22
C ASN A 157 -15.35 -6.87 -36.51
N ASP A 158 -15.51 -5.56 -36.65
CA ASP A 158 -15.08 -4.83 -37.83
C ASP A 158 -13.67 -4.24 -37.59
N PRO A 159 -12.63 -4.74 -38.25
CA PRO A 159 -11.27 -4.26 -38.05
C PRO A 159 -11.05 -2.80 -38.52
N GLU A 160 -11.99 -2.23 -39.27
CA GLU A 160 -11.94 -0.83 -39.71
C GLU A 160 -12.54 0.12 -38.66
N THR A 161 -13.28 -0.41 -37.68
CA THR A 161 -13.82 0.41 -36.59
C THR A 161 -12.69 0.79 -35.62
N PRO A 162 -12.50 2.08 -35.32
CA PRO A 162 -11.46 2.49 -34.38
C PRO A 162 -11.66 1.88 -32.99
N ASN A 163 -10.57 1.39 -32.40
CA ASN A 163 -10.57 0.91 -31.02
C ASN A 163 -10.97 2.02 -30.03
N LYS A 164 -11.60 1.61 -28.95
CA LYS A 164 -12.05 2.50 -27.88
C LYS A 164 -11.05 2.52 -26.71
N GLU A 165 -11.08 3.59 -25.95
CA GLU A 165 -10.25 3.71 -24.76
C GLU A 165 -10.98 3.12 -23.54
N LEU A 166 -10.33 2.20 -22.83
CA LEU A 166 -10.86 1.64 -21.58
C LEU A 166 -10.63 2.61 -20.41
N ALA A 167 -9.43 3.18 -20.30
CA ALA A 167 -9.01 4.00 -19.17
C ALA A 167 -9.75 5.36 -19.10
N PRO A 168 -9.82 5.99 -17.91
CA PRO A 168 -10.36 7.35 -17.76
C PRO A 168 -9.61 8.39 -18.60
N GLU A 169 -10.19 9.58 -18.77
CA GLU A 169 -9.54 10.69 -19.49
C GLU A 169 -8.21 11.09 -18.84
N GLY A 170 -7.14 11.23 -19.64
CA GLY A 170 -5.78 11.51 -19.18
C GLY A 170 -5.05 10.30 -18.55
N TRP A 171 -5.58 9.10 -18.79
CA TRP A 171 -5.01 7.84 -18.31
C TRP A 171 -5.08 6.76 -19.38
N HIS A 172 -4.20 5.77 -19.28
CA HIS A 172 -4.19 4.59 -20.14
C HIS A 172 -3.95 3.31 -19.33
N VAL A 173 -4.23 2.14 -19.93
CA VAL A 173 -3.87 0.85 -19.33
C VAL A 173 -2.38 0.67 -19.42
N ALA A 174 -1.74 0.30 -18.31
CA ALA A 174 -0.31 0.14 -18.21
C ALA A 174 0.28 -0.76 -19.32
N SER A 175 1.31 -0.29 -19.99
CA SER A 175 2.08 -1.04 -20.99
C SER A 175 3.11 -1.98 -20.33
N PHE A 176 3.70 -2.89 -21.11
CA PHE A 176 4.78 -3.75 -20.65
C PHE A 176 5.95 -2.94 -20.08
N SER A 177 6.39 -1.91 -20.81
CA SER A 177 7.52 -1.07 -20.36
C SER A 177 7.25 -0.29 -19.09
N GLU A 178 5.99 0.14 -18.86
CA GLU A 178 5.62 0.82 -17.63
C GLU A 178 5.61 -0.11 -16.42
N TRP A 179 5.19 -1.37 -16.60
CA TRP A 179 5.34 -2.39 -15.56
C TRP A 179 6.83 -2.66 -15.23
N GLU A 180 7.72 -2.71 -16.25
CA GLU A 180 9.16 -2.84 -16.02
C GLU A 180 9.74 -1.62 -15.28
N GLU A 181 9.32 -0.40 -15.64
CA GLU A 181 9.75 0.83 -14.97
C GLU A 181 9.29 0.86 -13.51
N LEU A 182 8.03 0.47 -13.23
CA LEU A 182 7.53 0.34 -11.87
C LEU A 182 8.34 -0.66 -11.04
N GLN A 183 8.63 -1.86 -11.60
CA GLN A 183 9.47 -2.86 -10.93
C GLN A 183 10.86 -2.30 -10.61
N SER A 184 11.51 -1.67 -11.60
CA SER A 184 12.84 -1.09 -11.44
C SER A 184 12.85 -0.02 -10.36
N PHE A 185 11.86 0.89 -10.39
CA PHE A 185 11.71 1.92 -9.36
C PHE A 185 11.57 1.33 -7.96
N LEU A 186 10.70 0.32 -7.79
CA LEU A 186 10.47 -0.29 -6.47
C LEU A 186 11.74 -0.99 -5.95
N ILE A 187 12.48 -1.69 -6.80
CA ILE A 187 13.76 -2.32 -6.44
C ILE A 187 14.79 -1.26 -6.03
N ASP A 188 14.98 -0.23 -6.85
CA ASP A 188 15.96 0.84 -6.61
C ASP A 188 15.63 1.67 -5.35
N ALA A 189 14.34 1.80 -5.04
CA ALA A 189 13.86 2.48 -3.84
C ALA A 189 13.91 1.61 -2.56
N GLY A 190 14.40 0.35 -2.65
CA GLY A 190 14.60 -0.53 -1.49
C GLY A 190 13.34 -1.25 -1.03
N TYR A 191 12.34 -1.44 -1.88
CA TYR A 191 11.11 -2.17 -1.56
C TYR A 191 11.24 -3.70 -1.60
N ASN A 192 12.42 -4.26 -1.90
CA ASN A 192 12.64 -5.68 -1.71
C ASN A 192 12.42 -6.07 -0.24
N PHE A 193 11.82 -7.24 0.02
CA PHE A 193 11.48 -7.64 1.40
C PHE A 193 12.71 -7.71 2.34
N ASP A 194 13.90 -7.87 1.79
CA ASP A 194 15.19 -7.91 2.49
C ASP A 194 15.93 -6.55 2.47
N GLU A 195 15.24 -5.48 2.08
CA GLU A 195 15.76 -4.10 2.00
C GLU A 195 16.96 -3.93 1.04
N THR A 196 17.28 -4.95 0.23
CA THR A 196 18.33 -4.86 -0.79
C THR A 196 17.77 -4.25 -2.08
N THR A 197 18.68 -3.76 -2.95
CA THR A 197 18.34 -3.33 -4.31
C THR A 197 18.80 -4.36 -5.36
N GLU A 198 19.10 -5.59 -4.92
CA GLU A 198 19.55 -6.67 -5.78
C GLU A 198 18.44 -7.67 -6.09
N GLY A 199 18.18 -7.87 -7.38
CA GLY A 199 17.14 -8.79 -7.85
C GLY A 199 15.72 -8.28 -7.58
N ASN A 200 14.75 -9.00 -8.12
CA ASN A 200 13.33 -8.69 -7.95
C ASN A 200 12.76 -9.49 -6.78
N LYS A 201 12.46 -8.82 -5.67
CA LYS A 201 11.91 -9.40 -4.44
C LYS A 201 10.81 -8.51 -3.86
N ILE A 202 10.07 -7.81 -4.73
CA ILE A 202 9.11 -6.76 -4.39
C ILE A 202 7.67 -7.27 -4.20
N ALA A 203 7.39 -8.55 -4.44
CA ALA A 203 6.02 -9.08 -4.42
C ALA A 203 5.29 -8.75 -3.11
N LYS A 204 5.94 -8.98 -1.96
CA LYS A 204 5.38 -8.65 -0.64
C LYS A 204 5.09 -7.16 -0.47
N ALA A 205 5.97 -6.29 -0.95
CA ALA A 205 5.78 -4.85 -0.87
C ALA A 205 4.60 -4.35 -1.72
N MET A 206 4.29 -5.03 -2.82
CA MET A 206 3.16 -4.69 -3.70
C MET A 206 1.84 -5.32 -3.25
N ALA A 207 1.87 -6.48 -2.59
CA ALA A 207 0.71 -7.25 -2.19
C ALA A 207 -0.18 -6.50 -1.20
N SER A 208 -1.50 -6.68 -1.28
CA SER A 208 -2.46 -6.18 -0.28
C SER A 208 -2.24 -6.84 1.08
N THR A 209 -2.66 -6.16 2.16
CA THR A 209 -2.59 -6.69 3.53
C THR A 209 -3.69 -7.70 3.85
N THR A 210 -4.58 -7.97 2.91
CA THR A 210 -5.72 -8.89 3.06
C THR A 210 -6.03 -9.60 1.76
N GLY A 211 -6.77 -10.69 1.85
CA GLY A 211 -7.29 -11.42 0.69
C GLY A 211 -6.43 -12.62 0.27
N TRP A 212 -5.21 -12.76 0.79
CA TRP A 212 -4.37 -13.90 0.55
C TRP A 212 -4.83 -15.10 1.38
N GLU A 213 -4.85 -16.29 0.80
CA GLU A 213 -5.32 -17.51 1.42
C GLU A 213 -4.32 -18.00 2.50
N GLU A 214 -4.80 -18.30 3.71
CA GLU A 214 -3.95 -18.83 4.77
C GLU A 214 -3.44 -20.23 4.40
N GLY A 215 -2.10 -20.37 4.36
CA GLY A 215 -1.47 -21.65 3.99
C GLY A 215 -1.65 -21.99 2.50
N GLY A 216 -2.08 -21.04 1.68
CA GLY A 216 -2.20 -21.20 0.24
C GLY A 216 -0.84 -21.41 -0.44
N SER A 217 -0.86 -22.05 -1.60
CA SER A 217 0.31 -22.25 -2.44
C SER A 217 -0.11 -22.18 -3.91
N SER A 218 0.77 -21.64 -4.74
CA SER A 218 0.59 -21.62 -6.19
C SER A 218 0.81 -23.01 -6.81
N SER A 219 1.47 -23.93 -6.09
CA SER A 219 1.74 -25.29 -6.55
C SER A 219 0.72 -26.28 -6.00
N SER A 220 0.38 -27.30 -6.80
CA SER A 220 -0.52 -28.39 -6.37
C SER A 220 0.10 -29.30 -5.28
N GLU A 221 1.39 -29.20 -5.05
CA GLU A 221 2.12 -29.98 -4.05
C GLU A 221 2.15 -29.29 -2.67
N GLY A 222 1.69 -28.03 -2.62
CA GLY A 222 1.82 -27.17 -1.45
C GLY A 222 3.26 -26.71 -1.24
N GLY A 223 3.43 -25.64 -0.49
CA GLY A 223 4.73 -25.12 -0.07
C GLY A 223 4.59 -24.46 1.29
N GLU A 224 5.67 -24.45 2.07
CA GLU A 224 5.72 -23.58 3.26
C GLU A 224 5.95 -22.15 2.79
N LEU A 225 5.14 -21.21 3.29
CA LEU A 225 5.34 -19.78 3.04
C LEU A 225 6.58 -19.31 3.79
N GLU A 226 7.41 -18.52 3.11
CA GLU A 226 8.65 -17.97 3.65
C GLU A 226 8.57 -16.46 3.83
N ILE A 227 9.52 -15.91 4.60
CA ILE A 227 9.68 -14.46 4.74
C ILE A 227 9.89 -13.85 3.35
N GLY A 228 9.06 -12.87 3.00
CA GLY A 228 9.10 -12.24 1.67
C GLY A 228 7.97 -12.66 0.75
N ASP A 229 7.30 -13.78 1.04
CA ASP A 229 6.11 -14.19 0.31
C ASP A 229 4.90 -13.33 0.71
N PRO A 230 4.02 -12.97 -0.24
CA PRO A 230 2.78 -12.27 0.05
C PRO A 230 1.87 -12.96 1.07
N GLY A 231 1.84 -14.30 1.08
CA GLY A 231 1.04 -15.09 2.02
C GLY A 231 1.63 -15.20 3.42
N TYR A 232 2.92 -14.91 3.59
CA TYR A 232 3.57 -14.94 4.89
C TYR A 232 3.31 -13.66 5.67
N ASP A 233 2.55 -13.77 6.78
CA ASP A 233 2.20 -12.61 7.61
C ASP A 233 1.69 -11.42 6.78
N GLN A 234 0.56 -11.62 6.09
CA GLN A 234 0.03 -10.67 5.11
C GLN A 234 -0.26 -9.27 5.65
N ILE A 235 -0.41 -9.10 6.98
CA ILE A 235 -0.59 -7.78 7.60
C ILE A 235 0.64 -6.88 7.45
N THR A 236 1.81 -7.45 7.17
CA THR A 236 3.07 -6.73 6.92
C THR A 236 3.32 -6.44 5.43
N ASN A 237 2.40 -6.80 4.56
CA ASN A 237 2.45 -6.46 3.14
C ASN A 237 2.27 -4.96 2.88
N ASN A 238 2.31 -4.58 1.61
CA ASN A 238 1.90 -3.29 1.07
C ASN A 238 2.76 -2.09 1.49
N SER A 239 4.04 -2.32 1.77
CA SER A 239 4.96 -1.21 2.11
C SER A 239 5.10 -0.19 0.97
N SER A 240 4.88 -0.59 -0.30
CA SER A 240 4.84 0.32 -1.45
C SER A 240 3.51 1.05 -1.61
N SER A 241 2.46 0.67 -0.88
CA SER A 241 1.08 1.15 -1.03
C SER A 241 0.42 0.83 -2.39
N PHE A 242 0.99 -0.07 -3.19
CA PHE A 242 0.42 -0.48 -4.48
C PHE A 242 -0.88 -1.28 -4.32
N ASN A 243 -1.03 -2.00 -3.21
CA ASN A 243 -2.25 -2.70 -2.79
C ASN A 243 -2.77 -3.72 -3.82
N ALA A 244 -1.90 -4.57 -4.33
CA ALA A 244 -2.27 -5.61 -5.28
C ALA A 244 -3.08 -6.72 -4.61
N TYR A 245 -4.38 -6.77 -4.89
CA TYR A 245 -5.30 -7.77 -4.34
C TYR A 245 -5.25 -9.07 -5.16
N PRO A 246 -5.24 -10.27 -4.53
CA PRO A 246 -5.16 -11.56 -5.21
C PRO A 246 -6.52 -11.97 -5.81
N THR A 247 -6.95 -11.27 -6.84
CA THR A 247 -8.24 -11.51 -7.51
C THR A 247 -8.29 -12.87 -8.21
N GLY A 248 -7.12 -13.43 -8.55
CA GLY A 248 -7.06 -14.59 -9.45
C GLY A 248 -7.47 -14.24 -10.87
N GLY A 249 -7.92 -15.22 -11.64
CA GLY A 249 -8.25 -15.02 -13.03
C GLY A 249 -9.35 -15.93 -13.57
N ARG A 250 -9.70 -15.75 -14.86
CA ARG A 250 -10.62 -16.61 -15.62
C ARG A 250 -9.91 -17.22 -16.83
N ARG A 251 -10.03 -18.54 -17.02
CA ARG A 251 -9.32 -19.26 -18.09
C ARG A 251 -9.93 -19.03 -19.46
N PHE A 252 -9.07 -19.07 -20.50
CA PHE A 252 -9.44 -18.87 -21.90
C PHE A 252 -10.18 -20.07 -22.52
N ASN A 253 -9.89 -21.30 -22.10
CA ASN A 253 -10.32 -22.53 -22.79
C ASN A 253 -11.56 -23.19 -22.19
N ASN A 254 -11.75 -23.07 -20.89
CA ASN A 254 -12.90 -23.64 -20.18
C ASN A 254 -13.63 -22.63 -19.32
N SER A 255 -13.14 -21.36 -19.34
CA SER A 255 -13.69 -20.23 -18.61
C SER A 255 -13.89 -20.44 -17.11
N ASN A 256 -13.20 -21.42 -16.52
CA ASN A 256 -13.19 -21.62 -15.08
C ASN A 256 -12.40 -20.50 -14.40
N PHE A 257 -12.87 -20.09 -13.25
CA PHE A 257 -12.13 -19.19 -12.36
C PHE A 257 -11.03 -19.96 -11.62
N PHE A 258 -9.95 -19.29 -11.26
CA PHE A 258 -8.80 -19.92 -10.62
C PHE A 258 -7.98 -18.92 -9.80
N ASN A 259 -7.24 -19.42 -8.83
CA ASN A 259 -6.22 -18.70 -8.05
C ASN A 259 -6.70 -17.44 -7.30
N GLN A 260 -8.01 -17.32 -6.95
CA GLN A 260 -8.41 -16.29 -5.99
C GLN A 260 -7.72 -16.54 -4.65
N GLY A 261 -7.20 -15.50 -4.04
CA GLY A 261 -6.40 -15.61 -2.80
C GLY A 261 -4.97 -16.11 -3.00
N ILE A 262 -4.58 -16.49 -4.25
CA ILE A 262 -3.29 -17.10 -4.57
C ILE A 262 -2.47 -16.26 -5.55
N GLU A 263 -3.14 -15.60 -6.49
CA GLU A 263 -2.47 -14.86 -7.57
C GLU A 263 -3.05 -13.46 -7.72
N SER A 264 -2.15 -12.48 -7.83
CA SER A 264 -2.47 -11.12 -8.26
C SER A 264 -1.99 -10.95 -9.69
N GLY A 265 -2.91 -10.74 -10.64
CA GLY A 265 -2.62 -10.67 -12.07
C GLY A 265 -3.27 -9.48 -12.76
N TYR A 266 -2.51 -8.83 -13.65
CA TYR A 266 -2.92 -7.60 -14.34
C TYR A 266 -2.57 -7.67 -15.82
N TRP A 267 -3.50 -7.28 -16.68
CA TRP A 267 -3.19 -7.06 -18.07
C TRP A 267 -2.22 -5.91 -18.29
N SER A 268 -1.33 -6.10 -19.25
CA SER A 268 -0.65 -5.02 -19.96
C SER A 268 -1.40 -4.66 -21.23
N SER A 269 -1.36 -3.41 -21.65
CA SER A 269 -1.90 -3.00 -22.96
C SER A 269 -1.05 -3.50 -24.14
N THR A 270 0.13 -4.03 -23.88
CA THR A 270 1.06 -4.52 -24.92
C THR A 270 0.67 -5.92 -25.38
N GLU A 271 0.39 -6.03 -26.70
CA GLU A 271 0.20 -7.31 -27.37
C GLU A 271 1.53 -8.06 -27.53
N SER A 272 1.49 -9.41 -27.51
CA SER A 272 2.67 -10.19 -27.88
C SER A 272 2.97 -10.05 -29.36
N THR A 273 4.24 -9.81 -29.69
CA THR A 273 4.73 -9.81 -31.06
C THR A 273 5.28 -11.18 -31.50
N GLU A 274 5.50 -12.07 -30.54
CA GLU A 274 6.10 -13.39 -30.78
C GLU A 274 5.03 -14.50 -30.86
N GLN A 275 3.92 -14.33 -30.13
CA GLN A 275 2.87 -15.33 -30.04
C GLN A 275 1.50 -14.73 -30.42
N GLU A 276 1.01 -15.08 -31.59
CA GLU A 276 -0.31 -14.66 -32.06
C GLU A 276 -1.41 -15.04 -31.06
N GLY A 277 -2.36 -14.13 -30.84
CA GLY A 277 -3.48 -14.33 -29.91
C GLY A 277 -3.13 -14.19 -28.44
N ARG A 278 -1.93 -13.69 -28.10
CA ARG A 278 -1.49 -13.43 -26.73
C ARG A 278 -1.15 -11.97 -26.48
N ALA A 279 -1.14 -11.62 -25.19
CA ALA A 279 -0.73 -10.33 -24.68
C ALA A 279 0.00 -10.50 -23.36
N TRP A 280 0.75 -9.47 -22.95
CA TRP A 280 1.51 -9.48 -21.73
C TRP A 280 0.65 -9.28 -20.50
N GLN A 281 0.96 -10.01 -19.43
CA GLN A 281 0.36 -9.95 -18.10
C GLN A 281 1.45 -9.80 -17.05
N PHE A 282 1.27 -8.85 -16.12
CA PHE A 282 2.05 -8.73 -14.89
C PHE A 282 1.40 -9.54 -13.79
N HIS A 283 2.17 -10.31 -13.03
CA HIS A 283 1.62 -11.12 -11.94
C HIS A 283 2.66 -11.49 -10.88
N PHE A 284 2.16 -11.94 -9.72
CA PHE A 284 2.93 -12.65 -8.69
C PHE A 284 1.99 -13.53 -7.85
N TYR A 285 2.60 -14.47 -7.15
CA TYR A 285 1.90 -15.48 -6.38
C TYR A 285 2.08 -15.30 -4.87
N ILE A 286 1.19 -15.95 -4.10
CA ILE A 286 1.17 -16.01 -2.64
C ILE A 286 2.49 -16.51 -2.04
N ASP A 287 3.17 -17.46 -2.71
CA ASP A 287 4.38 -18.17 -2.33
C ASP A 287 5.58 -17.80 -3.22
N GLY A 288 5.63 -16.56 -3.67
CA GLY A 288 6.72 -16.07 -4.52
C GLY A 288 7.15 -14.66 -4.16
N ILE A 289 8.44 -14.49 -3.88
CA ILE A 289 9.03 -13.19 -3.51
C ILE A 289 9.14 -12.21 -4.68
N TYR A 290 8.98 -12.68 -5.93
CA TYR A 290 9.23 -11.92 -7.15
C TYR A 290 7.95 -11.69 -7.96
N THR A 291 7.98 -10.64 -8.77
CA THR A 291 6.96 -10.35 -9.78
C THR A 291 7.44 -10.82 -11.15
N SER A 292 6.52 -11.15 -12.04
CA SER A 292 6.81 -11.66 -13.38
C SER A 292 5.93 -11.03 -14.44
N MET A 293 6.45 -11.04 -15.69
CA MET A 293 5.70 -10.73 -16.89
C MET A 293 5.62 -11.99 -17.77
N ASN A 294 4.41 -12.41 -18.13
CA ASN A 294 4.17 -13.58 -18.97
C ASN A 294 3.17 -13.26 -20.08
N GLU A 295 3.22 -14.03 -21.17
CA GLU A 295 2.29 -13.92 -22.27
C GLU A 295 1.14 -14.91 -22.12
N TRP A 296 -0.09 -14.37 -22.11
CA TRP A 296 -1.31 -15.18 -21.99
C TRP A 296 -2.27 -14.94 -23.13
N TYR A 297 -3.14 -15.93 -23.39
CA TYR A 297 -4.20 -15.81 -24.39
C TYR A 297 -5.12 -14.63 -24.07
N LYS A 298 -5.48 -13.85 -25.09
CA LYS A 298 -6.31 -12.66 -24.99
C LYS A 298 -7.70 -12.88 -24.37
N ASN A 299 -8.19 -14.11 -24.38
CA ASN A 299 -9.45 -14.51 -23.71
C ASN A 299 -9.27 -14.85 -22.23
N MET A 300 -8.06 -14.78 -21.64
CA MET A 300 -7.93 -14.83 -20.20
C MET A 300 -8.63 -13.63 -19.57
N GLY A 301 -9.12 -13.79 -18.35
CA GLY A 301 -9.66 -12.69 -17.56
C GLY A 301 -8.69 -12.29 -16.47
N TRP A 302 -8.24 -11.02 -16.46
CA TRP A 302 -7.36 -10.45 -15.44
C TRP A 302 -7.82 -9.06 -15.02
N SER A 303 -7.32 -8.59 -13.87
CA SER A 303 -7.50 -7.21 -13.43
C SER A 303 -6.76 -6.22 -14.32
N VAL A 304 -7.07 -4.93 -14.17
CA VAL A 304 -6.45 -3.82 -14.91
C VAL A 304 -6.06 -2.70 -13.94
N ARG A 305 -4.92 -2.06 -14.20
CA ARG A 305 -4.46 -0.82 -13.54
C ARG A 305 -4.18 0.24 -14.58
N PHE A 306 -4.30 1.51 -14.17
CA PHE A 306 -4.09 2.65 -15.05
C PHE A 306 -2.85 3.42 -14.65
N VAL A 307 -2.20 3.97 -15.68
CA VAL A 307 -1.08 4.91 -15.58
C VAL A 307 -1.55 6.24 -16.18
N LYS A 308 -1.12 7.33 -15.58
CA LYS A 308 -1.42 8.69 -16.04
C LYS A 308 -0.56 9.04 -17.26
N ASP A 309 -1.17 9.70 -18.27
CA ASP A 309 -0.53 10.17 -19.50
C ASP A 309 0.57 11.22 -19.26
#